data_fb888297244aef514561c595e99d4819
#
_entry.id   fb888297244aef514561c595e99d4819
#
_cell.length_a   1.000
_cell.length_b   1.000
_cell.length_c   1.000
_cell.angle_alpha   90.00
_cell.angle_beta   90.00
_cell.angle_gamma   90.00
#
_symmetry.space_group_name_H-M   'P 1'
#
loop_
_entity.id
_entity.type
_entity.pdbx_description
1 polymer ?
#
loop_
_entity_poly.entity_id
_entity_poly.type
_entity_poly.pdbx_seq_one_letter_code
_entity_poly.pdbx_strand_id
1 'polypeptide(L)'
;MSVQKLFHCRELRNRLVMCLLIVGACSAVKAQDPSVVGQWSAVQVLPIVAVHAHMLPTGKVLFYPYTDGPYLWDPATATVTPAAQAGYNTFCTGHAFLADGRLFVTGGHISNNVGLAKASIYNPFTNSWTQLPDMNAGRWYPSNTTLANGDVLVVSGDQDTTVGVNTLPQVWQTATNSWRNLTSAQLSLYLYPAMHLAPNGKVFMSIPSDSTRYLDTSGAGLWTFVATRQFGFRGYGSSALYDDGKVLVAGGGDPPTNTAEVIDLNAASPSWRLVGSMANARRQFDLTLLPDGKVLATGGSSGPGFDDSSAPVFVAEMWNPATEQWTTMAGNTKYHGYHSNALLLPDGRVFTTGGDDQANAEIYSPPYLFKGARPTISSAPASVGYGQTFLVQTPNAASIAKVTWIRLPSVTHAFDMNQRINRLSFSMVSGGLNVTAPASANLCPPGHYMLFILDGNGVPSVAKIIQITAVTVAAPAAPINLIATVVSRTRIDLKWTDAANNEDGFKIERSLNGTTFTEIASVGANVTAYSNTSLTCNTFYHYRVRSYNATANSTYSNTARKKTSQCR
;
A
#
# COMPACT_ATOMS: atom_id res chain seq x y z
N MET A 1 80.87 -47.74 6.42
CA MET A 1 79.67 -48.10 7.20
C MET A 1 79.50 -47.12 8.31
N SER A 2 78.32 -46.56 8.49
CA SER A 2 77.89 -45.72 9.64
C SER A 2 78.24 -44.23 9.67
N VAL A 3 77.50 -43.41 8.86
CA VAL A 3 77.27 -41.98 9.15
C VAL A 3 75.91 -41.50 8.60
N GLN A 4 75.13 -42.39 7.95
CA GLN A 4 73.84 -41.95 7.31
C GLN A 4 72.57 -42.20 8.12
N LYS A 5 72.59 -42.60 9.39
CA LYS A 5 71.41 -42.89 10.22
C LYS A 5 71.06 -41.85 11.29
N LEU A 6 71.86 -40.78 11.44
CA LEU A 6 71.62 -39.78 12.48
C LEU A 6 70.88 -38.49 11.97
N PHE A 7 70.71 -38.30 10.70
CA PHE A 7 70.03 -37.10 10.15
C PHE A 7 68.52 -37.22 9.97
N HIS A 8 67.97 -38.45 9.98
CA HIS A 8 66.53 -38.67 9.73
C HIS A 8 65.61 -38.48 10.97
N CYS A 9 66.20 -38.47 12.16
CA CYS A 9 65.41 -38.35 13.40
C CYS A 9 65.18 -36.88 13.87
N ARG A 10 65.89 -35.91 13.30
CA ARG A 10 65.73 -34.50 13.65
C ARG A 10 64.68 -33.77 12.82
N GLU A 11 64.42 -34.17 11.58
CA GLU A 11 63.38 -33.56 10.73
C GLU A 11 61.96 -34.00 11.09
N LEU A 12 61.76 -35.22 11.60
CA LEU A 12 60.42 -35.64 12.03
C LEU A 12 59.93 -34.94 13.32
N ARG A 13 60.87 -34.49 14.18
CA ARG A 13 60.52 -33.81 15.44
C ARG A 13 60.11 -32.36 15.22
N ASN A 14 60.62 -31.70 14.17
CA ASN A 14 60.26 -30.31 13.85
C ASN A 14 58.96 -30.23 13.01
N ARG A 15 58.56 -31.26 12.28
CA ARG A 15 57.27 -31.29 11.57
C ARG A 15 56.11 -31.66 12.49
N LEU A 16 56.31 -32.37 13.59
CA LEU A 16 55.26 -32.67 14.55
C LEU A 16 54.95 -31.49 15.47
N VAL A 17 55.91 -30.62 15.75
CA VAL A 17 55.71 -29.40 16.56
C VAL A 17 55.04 -28.28 15.75
N MET A 18 55.20 -28.25 14.40
CA MET A 18 54.57 -27.26 13.54
C MET A 18 53.10 -27.61 13.18
N CYS A 19 52.69 -28.89 13.25
CA CYS A 19 51.30 -29.29 13.09
C CYS A 19 50.44 -29.12 14.37
N LEU A 20 51.04 -29.02 15.56
CA LEU A 20 50.28 -28.81 16.82
C LEU A 20 50.01 -27.34 17.15
N LEU A 21 50.59 -26.37 16.42
CA LEU A 21 50.38 -24.93 16.63
C LEU A 21 49.35 -24.31 15.67
N ILE A 22 48.79 -25.08 14.69
CA ILE A 22 47.77 -24.61 13.75
C ILE A 22 46.34 -24.98 14.19
N VAL A 23 46.16 -25.82 15.21
CA VAL A 23 44.81 -26.20 15.72
C VAL A 23 44.25 -25.23 16.77
N GLY A 24 44.93 -24.15 17.06
CA GLY A 24 44.58 -23.23 18.17
C GLY A 24 43.90 -21.90 17.81
N ALA A 25 43.53 -21.65 16.55
CA ALA A 25 42.85 -20.41 16.17
C ALA A 25 41.57 -20.69 15.37
N CYS A 26 40.73 -21.59 15.86
CA CYS A 26 39.32 -21.54 15.52
C CYS A 26 38.74 -20.38 16.34
N SER A 27 38.87 -19.16 15.80
CA SER A 27 38.14 -18.01 16.35
C SER A 27 36.67 -18.40 16.31
N ALA A 28 36.10 -18.74 17.45
CA ALA A 28 34.67 -18.87 17.60
C ALA A 28 34.08 -17.55 17.07
N VAL A 29 33.50 -17.58 15.88
CA VAL A 29 32.71 -16.47 15.38
C VAL A 29 31.66 -16.21 16.47
N LYS A 30 31.88 -15.15 17.24
CA LYS A 30 30.96 -14.77 18.31
C LYS A 30 29.59 -14.58 17.64
N ALA A 31 28.62 -15.41 17.98
CA ALA A 31 27.28 -15.28 17.45
C ALA A 31 26.85 -13.82 17.66
N GLN A 32 26.43 -13.17 16.60
CA GLN A 32 25.96 -11.78 16.68
C GLN A 32 24.76 -11.71 17.62
N ASP A 33 24.71 -10.69 18.49
CA ASP A 33 23.62 -10.50 19.45
C ASP A 33 22.30 -10.21 18.70
N PRO A 34 21.26 -11.06 18.81
CA PRO A 34 19.99 -10.84 18.15
C PRO A 34 19.31 -9.52 18.54
N SER A 35 19.60 -8.96 19.71
CA SER A 35 19.06 -7.65 20.13
C SER A 35 19.67 -6.47 19.35
N VAL A 36 20.75 -6.72 18.60
CA VAL A 36 21.46 -5.73 17.76
C VAL A 36 21.17 -5.95 16.29
N VAL A 37 21.27 -7.20 15.80
CA VAL A 37 21.20 -7.50 14.37
C VAL A 37 19.98 -8.33 13.95
N GLY A 38 19.13 -8.73 14.91
CA GLY A 38 18.04 -9.66 14.65
C GLY A 38 18.49 -11.09 14.42
N GLN A 39 17.56 -11.95 14.02
CA GLN A 39 17.82 -13.37 13.81
C GLN A 39 16.93 -13.94 12.71
N TRP A 40 17.49 -14.80 11.87
CA TRP A 40 16.76 -15.59 10.91
C TRP A 40 16.35 -16.95 11.47
N SER A 41 15.19 -17.44 11.04
CA SER A 41 14.77 -18.82 11.33
C SER A 41 15.55 -19.83 10.49
N ALA A 42 15.38 -21.12 10.80
CA ALA A 42 15.70 -22.17 9.85
C ALA A 42 14.84 -22.05 8.59
N VAL A 43 15.36 -22.54 7.47
CA VAL A 43 14.65 -22.59 6.19
C VAL A 43 13.42 -23.48 6.29
N GLN A 44 12.28 -22.96 5.85
CA GLN A 44 11.03 -23.70 5.69
C GLN A 44 10.82 -24.01 4.20
N VAL A 45 10.62 -25.28 3.86
CA VAL A 45 10.30 -25.68 2.48
C VAL A 45 8.83 -25.36 2.20
N LEU A 46 8.56 -24.76 1.06
CA LEU A 46 7.23 -24.47 0.54
C LEU A 46 6.89 -25.42 -0.62
N PRO A 47 5.61 -25.68 -0.92
CA PRO A 47 5.21 -26.54 -2.03
C PRO A 47 5.47 -25.93 -3.41
N ILE A 48 5.63 -24.61 -3.48
CA ILE A 48 5.81 -23.84 -4.71
C ILE A 48 6.76 -22.66 -4.47
N VAL A 49 7.33 -22.11 -5.55
CA VAL A 49 7.97 -20.79 -5.54
C VAL A 49 6.87 -19.72 -5.35
N ALA A 50 6.95 -18.93 -4.29
CA ALA A 50 6.00 -17.86 -4.01
C ALA A 50 6.40 -16.60 -4.78
N VAL A 51 5.83 -16.39 -5.97
CA VAL A 51 6.10 -15.21 -6.81
C VAL A 51 5.30 -13.99 -6.37
N HIS A 52 4.12 -14.23 -5.82
CA HIS A 52 3.24 -13.22 -5.23
C HIS A 52 2.89 -13.63 -3.81
N ALA A 53 2.89 -12.69 -2.87
CA ALA A 53 2.57 -12.94 -1.47
C ALA A 53 1.74 -11.82 -0.84
N HIS A 54 0.69 -12.19 -0.08
CA HIS A 54 -0.29 -11.25 0.46
C HIS A 54 -0.64 -11.61 1.90
N MET A 55 -0.49 -10.65 2.83
CA MET A 55 -0.96 -10.80 4.19
C MET A 55 -2.47 -10.56 4.24
N LEU A 56 -3.24 -11.58 4.52
CA LEU A 56 -4.70 -11.52 4.51
C LEU A 56 -5.27 -10.98 5.83
N PRO A 57 -6.49 -10.38 5.81
CA PRO A 57 -7.20 -9.98 7.04
C PRO A 57 -7.46 -11.13 8.02
N THR A 58 -7.45 -12.36 7.53
CA THR A 58 -7.58 -13.59 8.33
C THR A 58 -6.36 -13.95 9.15
N GLY A 59 -5.25 -13.21 8.99
CA GLY A 59 -3.97 -13.50 9.62
C GLY A 59 -3.10 -14.53 8.88
N LYS A 60 -3.54 -15.04 7.73
CA LYS A 60 -2.80 -15.97 6.89
C LYS A 60 -2.11 -15.26 5.74
N VAL A 61 -1.10 -15.88 5.15
CA VAL A 61 -0.43 -15.42 3.93
C VAL A 61 -0.94 -16.24 2.75
N LEU A 62 -1.53 -15.57 1.77
CA LEU A 62 -1.81 -16.14 0.45
C LEU A 62 -0.56 -15.96 -0.41
N PHE A 63 -0.13 -17.02 -1.11
CA PHE A 63 0.93 -16.93 -2.10
C PHE A 63 0.65 -17.82 -3.30
N TYR A 64 1.11 -17.41 -4.48
CA TYR A 64 0.89 -18.14 -5.72
C TYR A 64 2.12 -18.09 -6.65
N PRO A 65 2.24 -19.13 -7.53
CA PRO A 65 3.43 -19.36 -8.36
C PRO A 65 3.32 -18.70 -9.75
N TYR A 66 4.10 -19.26 -10.70
CA TYR A 66 4.05 -18.95 -12.14
C TYR A 66 2.79 -19.45 -12.86
N THR A 67 1.89 -20.14 -12.16
CA THR A 67 0.68 -20.75 -12.70
C THR A 67 -0.49 -20.50 -11.74
N ASP A 68 -1.68 -20.99 -12.07
CA ASP A 68 -2.82 -20.99 -11.15
C ASP A 68 -2.71 -22.17 -10.17
N GLY A 69 -2.26 -21.90 -8.97
CA GLY A 69 -2.08 -22.92 -7.92
C GLY A 69 -1.69 -22.27 -6.59
N PRO A 70 -2.56 -21.42 -6.01
CA PRO A 70 -2.24 -20.68 -4.79
C PRO A 70 -2.29 -21.57 -3.55
N TYR A 71 -1.57 -21.11 -2.51
CA TYR A 71 -1.55 -21.71 -1.19
C TYR A 71 -1.76 -20.66 -0.09
N LEU A 72 -2.25 -21.11 1.05
CA LEU A 72 -2.33 -20.35 2.29
C LEU A 72 -1.31 -20.89 3.29
N TRP A 73 -0.48 -20.00 3.82
CA TRP A 73 0.42 -20.28 4.93
C TRP A 73 -0.12 -19.62 6.20
N ASP A 74 -0.14 -20.37 7.31
CA ASP A 74 -0.58 -19.90 8.61
C ASP A 74 0.63 -19.60 9.50
N PRO A 75 0.90 -18.31 9.85
CA PRO A 75 2.05 -17.92 10.68
C PRO A 75 2.05 -18.52 12.08
N ALA A 76 0.90 -18.88 12.62
CA ALA A 76 0.77 -19.41 13.98
C ALA A 76 1.17 -20.89 14.08
N THR A 77 0.93 -21.66 13.02
CA THR A 77 1.16 -23.12 12.99
C THR A 77 2.23 -23.54 12.00
N ALA A 78 2.70 -22.60 11.15
CA ALA A 78 3.57 -22.86 9.99
C ALA A 78 3.00 -23.87 8.98
N THR A 79 1.69 -24.11 9.01
CA THR A 79 1.05 -25.04 8.07
C THR A 79 0.75 -24.38 6.73
N VAL A 80 0.88 -25.16 5.65
CA VAL A 80 0.55 -24.75 4.28
C VAL A 80 -0.64 -25.58 3.80
N THR A 81 -1.64 -24.93 3.23
CA THR A 81 -2.82 -25.56 2.66
C THR A 81 -3.14 -24.98 1.28
N PRO A 82 -3.66 -25.79 0.32
CA PRO A 82 -4.09 -25.25 -0.97
C PRO A 82 -5.17 -24.17 -0.80
N ALA A 83 -5.14 -23.14 -1.62
CA ALA A 83 -6.20 -22.14 -1.75
C ALA A 83 -7.01 -22.37 -3.04
N ALA A 84 -8.17 -21.72 -3.13
CA ALA A 84 -8.99 -21.78 -4.33
C ALA A 84 -8.23 -21.17 -5.53
N GLN A 85 -8.40 -21.76 -6.71
CA GLN A 85 -7.80 -21.31 -7.96
C GLN A 85 -8.64 -20.23 -8.64
N ALA A 86 -7.98 -19.28 -9.29
CA ALA A 86 -8.63 -18.19 -10.03
C ALA A 86 -9.28 -18.65 -11.35
N GLY A 87 -8.86 -19.80 -11.89
CA GLY A 87 -9.31 -20.33 -13.17
C GLY A 87 -8.59 -19.72 -14.37
N TYR A 88 -7.52 -18.97 -14.14
CA TYR A 88 -6.58 -18.47 -15.16
C TYR A 88 -5.20 -18.27 -14.54
N ASN A 89 -4.17 -18.09 -15.38
CA ASN A 89 -2.81 -17.90 -14.88
C ASN A 89 -2.65 -16.50 -14.25
N THR A 90 -2.54 -16.45 -12.93
CA THR A 90 -2.38 -15.23 -12.10
C THR A 90 -0.94 -14.77 -11.97
N PHE A 91 0.02 -15.44 -12.60
CA PHE A 91 1.41 -14.96 -12.68
C PHE A 91 1.47 -13.57 -13.35
N CYS A 92 2.35 -12.71 -12.89
CA CYS A 92 2.55 -11.36 -13.46
C CYS A 92 1.35 -10.42 -13.29
N THR A 93 0.53 -10.61 -12.26
CA THR A 93 -0.62 -9.72 -11.95
C THR A 93 -0.22 -8.53 -11.08
N GLY A 94 -0.98 -7.45 -11.20
CA GLY A 94 -1.05 -6.38 -10.19
C GLY A 94 -2.12 -6.72 -9.14
N HIS A 95 -1.93 -6.24 -7.91
CA HIS A 95 -2.85 -6.54 -6.82
C HIS A 95 -2.95 -5.42 -5.81
N ALA A 96 -4.12 -5.28 -5.18
CA ALA A 96 -4.38 -4.34 -4.09
C ALA A 96 -5.53 -4.86 -3.21
N PHE A 97 -5.54 -4.53 -1.93
CA PHE A 97 -6.68 -4.86 -1.08
C PHE A 97 -7.80 -3.82 -1.22
N LEU A 98 -9.03 -4.32 -1.34
CA LEU A 98 -10.26 -3.53 -1.24
C LEU A 98 -10.53 -3.13 0.22
N ALA A 99 -11.46 -2.20 0.39
CA ALA A 99 -11.86 -1.71 1.72
C ALA A 99 -12.37 -2.82 2.65
N ASP A 100 -13.02 -3.84 2.12
CA ASP A 100 -13.55 -4.98 2.86
C ASP A 100 -12.56 -6.12 3.11
N GLY A 101 -11.30 -5.96 2.66
CA GLY A 101 -10.23 -6.92 2.87
C GLY A 101 -10.13 -8.02 1.81
N ARG A 102 -10.97 -8.00 0.79
CA ARG A 102 -10.80 -8.86 -0.38
C ARG A 102 -9.63 -8.38 -1.22
N LEU A 103 -8.91 -9.32 -1.85
CA LEU A 103 -7.78 -9.02 -2.72
C LEU A 103 -8.25 -8.84 -4.16
N PHE A 104 -8.03 -7.66 -4.71
CA PHE A 104 -8.29 -7.31 -6.11
C PHE A 104 -7.04 -7.59 -6.94
N VAL A 105 -7.18 -8.35 -8.02
CA VAL A 105 -6.09 -8.84 -8.86
C VAL A 105 -6.40 -8.52 -10.32
N THR A 106 -5.40 -8.01 -11.05
CA THR A 106 -5.56 -7.61 -12.46
C THR A 106 -4.42 -8.09 -13.32
N GLY A 107 -4.71 -8.38 -14.59
CA GLY A 107 -3.75 -8.88 -15.54
C GLY A 107 -3.60 -10.39 -15.49
N GLY A 108 -2.41 -10.87 -15.73
CA GLY A 108 -2.05 -12.28 -15.73
C GLY A 108 -1.19 -12.63 -16.93
N HIS A 109 -0.81 -13.90 -17.03
CA HIS A 109 0.20 -14.38 -17.96
C HIS A 109 -0.40 -15.26 -19.06
N ILE A 110 -0.05 -14.95 -20.31
CA ILE A 110 -0.22 -15.84 -21.47
C ILE A 110 1.14 -16.38 -21.87
N SER A 111 2.10 -15.49 -22.07
CA SER A 111 3.50 -15.75 -22.33
C SER A 111 4.32 -14.53 -21.92
N ASN A 112 5.64 -14.57 -22.00
CA ASN A 112 6.48 -13.41 -21.68
C ASN A 112 6.10 -12.20 -22.52
N ASN A 113 5.83 -11.06 -21.86
CA ASN A 113 5.37 -9.81 -22.47
C ASN A 113 3.96 -9.88 -23.12
N VAL A 114 3.18 -10.91 -22.78
CA VAL A 114 1.79 -11.05 -23.26
C VAL A 114 0.87 -11.26 -22.06
N GLY A 115 0.03 -10.26 -21.79
CA GLY A 115 -0.84 -10.20 -20.63
C GLY A 115 -2.29 -10.57 -20.88
N LEU A 116 -2.97 -11.04 -19.86
CA LEU A 116 -4.42 -11.23 -19.82
C LEU A 116 -5.12 -9.90 -19.49
N ALA A 117 -6.30 -9.69 -20.05
CA ALA A 117 -7.18 -8.56 -19.70
C ALA A 117 -8.00 -8.82 -18.43
N LYS A 118 -7.74 -9.91 -17.72
CA LYS A 118 -8.53 -10.39 -16.59
C LYS A 118 -8.46 -9.47 -15.37
N ALA A 119 -9.59 -9.40 -14.67
CA ALA A 119 -9.68 -8.86 -13.33
C ALA A 119 -10.51 -9.81 -12.46
N SER A 120 -10.12 -9.99 -11.21
CA SER A 120 -10.84 -10.84 -10.28
C SER A 120 -10.63 -10.40 -8.83
N ILE A 121 -11.47 -10.91 -7.94
CA ILE A 121 -11.41 -10.67 -6.50
C ILE A 121 -11.29 -12.02 -5.79
N TYR A 122 -10.26 -12.17 -4.97
CA TYR A 122 -10.15 -13.26 -4.01
C TYR A 122 -10.79 -12.85 -2.68
N ASN A 123 -11.70 -13.67 -2.18
CA ASN A 123 -12.33 -13.51 -0.87
C ASN A 123 -11.61 -14.39 0.17
N PRO A 124 -10.80 -13.82 1.09
CA PRO A 124 -10.07 -14.60 2.08
C PRO A 124 -10.94 -15.24 3.17
N PHE A 125 -12.16 -14.77 3.34
CA PHE A 125 -13.08 -15.28 4.35
C PHE A 125 -13.83 -16.54 3.89
N THR A 126 -14.01 -16.70 2.58
CA THR A 126 -14.69 -17.86 1.97
C THR A 126 -13.77 -18.72 1.13
N ASN A 127 -12.49 -18.31 0.96
CA ASN A 127 -11.52 -18.96 0.08
C ASN A 127 -12.11 -19.18 -1.33
N SER A 128 -12.53 -18.10 -1.99
CA SER A 128 -13.17 -18.17 -3.31
C SER A 128 -12.80 -16.98 -4.18
N TRP A 129 -12.89 -17.16 -5.51
CA TRP A 129 -12.65 -16.13 -6.50
C TRP A 129 -13.95 -15.70 -7.18
N THR A 130 -14.02 -14.42 -7.52
CA THR A 130 -15.07 -13.83 -8.35
C THR A 130 -14.42 -13.15 -9.55
N GLN A 131 -14.79 -13.56 -10.74
CA GLN A 131 -14.36 -12.90 -11.98
C GLN A 131 -15.13 -11.57 -12.14
N LEU A 132 -14.41 -10.57 -12.62
CA LEU A 132 -14.93 -9.24 -12.91
C LEU A 132 -14.93 -8.99 -14.43
N PRO A 133 -15.60 -7.91 -14.93
CA PRO A 133 -15.43 -7.45 -16.29
C PRO A 133 -13.97 -7.25 -16.68
N ASP A 134 -13.60 -7.68 -17.87
CA ASP A 134 -12.23 -7.55 -18.37
C ASP A 134 -11.81 -6.07 -18.49
N MET A 135 -10.53 -5.81 -18.35
CA MET A 135 -9.91 -4.50 -18.65
C MET A 135 -9.96 -4.17 -20.14
N ASN A 136 -9.56 -2.96 -20.51
CA ASN A 136 -9.50 -2.52 -21.91
C ASN A 136 -8.63 -3.40 -22.82
N ALA A 137 -7.55 -3.96 -22.28
CA ALA A 137 -6.61 -4.86 -22.96
C ALA A 137 -5.78 -5.64 -21.94
N GLY A 138 -4.95 -6.56 -22.41
CA GLY A 138 -4.03 -7.34 -21.59
C GLY A 138 -3.05 -6.48 -20.80
N ARG A 139 -2.61 -7.02 -19.64
CA ARG A 139 -1.58 -6.42 -18.80
C ARG A 139 -0.71 -7.51 -18.17
N TRP A 140 0.51 -7.60 -18.63
CA TRP A 140 1.57 -8.38 -18.03
C TRP A 140 2.44 -7.42 -17.20
N TYR A 141 2.52 -7.58 -15.87
CA TYR A 141 3.21 -6.68 -14.92
C TYR A 141 2.56 -5.29 -14.74
N PRO A 142 1.26 -5.19 -14.50
CA PRO A 142 0.63 -3.92 -14.11
C PRO A 142 0.85 -3.61 -12.62
N SER A 143 0.73 -2.34 -12.23
CA SER A 143 0.64 -1.94 -10.82
C SER A 143 -0.77 -1.50 -10.46
N ASN A 144 -1.22 -1.94 -9.28
CA ASN A 144 -2.50 -1.56 -8.69
C ASN A 144 -2.30 -0.60 -7.50
N THR A 145 -3.20 0.35 -7.32
CA THR A 145 -3.15 1.29 -6.19
C THR A 145 -4.56 1.57 -5.68
N THR A 146 -4.81 1.29 -4.40
CA THR A 146 -6.09 1.66 -3.75
C THR A 146 -6.15 3.16 -3.55
N LEU A 147 -7.22 3.80 -4.03
CA LEU A 147 -7.50 5.22 -3.92
C LEU A 147 -8.21 5.56 -2.59
N ALA A 148 -8.29 6.85 -2.27
CA ALA A 148 -8.93 7.33 -1.04
C ALA A 148 -10.42 6.95 -0.91
N ASN A 149 -11.13 6.84 -2.03
CA ASN A 149 -12.53 6.42 -2.07
C ASN A 149 -12.74 4.89 -2.10
N GLY A 150 -11.65 4.12 -2.05
CA GLY A 150 -11.70 2.64 -2.12
C GLY A 150 -11.73 2.05 -3.54
N ASP A 151 -11.75 2.88 -4.57
CA ASP A 151 -11.54 2.42 -5.95
C ASP A 151 -10.09 1.98 -6.16
N VAL A 152 -9.81 1.27 -7.25
CA VAL A 152 -8.46 0.79 -7.57
C VAL A 152 -7.99 1.31 -8.91
N LEU A 153 -6.89 2.06 -8.91
CA LEU A 153 -6.16 2.45 -10.12
C LEU A 153 -5.32 1.27 -10.61
N VAL A 154 -5.31 1.06 -11.93
CA VAL A 154 -4.43 0.11 -12.63
C VAL A 154 -3.66 0.85 -13.71
N VAL A 155 -2.34 0.70 -13.73
CA VAL A 155 -1.44 1.33 -14.70
C VAL A 155 -0.46 0.33 -15.27
N SER A 156 0.07 0.60 -16.47
CA SER A 156 1.12 -0.19 -17.13
C SER A 156 0.72 -1.64 -17.45
N GLY A 157 1.73 -2.46 -17.70
CA GLY A 157 1.64 -3.86 -18.11
C GLY A 157 1.63 -4.05 -19.62
N ASP A 158 2.38 -5.05 -20.11
CA ASP A 158 2.41 -5.36 -21.54
C ASP A 158 1.12 -6.02 -22.00
N GLN A 159 0.59 -5.57 -23.14
CA GLN A 159 -0.55 -6.18 -23.80
C GLN A 159 -0.12 -7.43 -24.56
N ASP A 160 0.81 -7.25 -25.48
CA ASP A 160 1.47 -8.28 -26.28
C ASP A 160 2.79 -7.74 -26.85
N THR A 161 3.53 -8.61 -27.54
CA THR A 161 4.84 -8.26 -28.13
C THR A 161 4.79 -7.31 -29.32
N THR A 162 3.61 -7.04 -29.87
CA THR A 162 3.40 -6.15 -31.01
C THR A 162 3.03 -4.74 -30.56
N VAL A 163 2.10 -4.63 -29.62
CA VAL A 163 1.58 -3.35 -29.11
C VAL A 163 2.46 -2.84 -27.95
N GLY A 164 3.04 -3.76 -27.17
CA GLY A 164 3.84 -3.44 -25.98
C GLY A 164 2.99 -2.96 -24.81
N VAL A 165 3.48 -1.99 -24.06
CA VAL A 165 2.87 -1.51 -22.81
C VAL A 165 1.48 -0.92 -23.03
N ASN A 166 0.52 -1.29 -22.19
CA ASN A 166 -0.79 -0.65 -22.11
C ASN A 166 -0.65 0.74 -21.49
N THR A 167 -0.75 1.77 -22.34
CA THR A 167 -0.56 3.17 -21.95
C THR A 167 -1.77 3.79 -21.27
N LEU A 168 -2.96 3.15 -21.35
CA LEU A 168 -4.23 3.67 -20.84
C LEU A 168 -4.44 3.27 -19.37
N PRO A 169 -4.31 4.18 -18.38
CA PRO A 169 -4.68 3.88 -17.01
C PRO A 169 -6.19 3.69 -16.89
N GLN A 170 -6.59 2.76 -16.00
CA GLN A 170 -8.00 2.51 -15.70
C GLN A 170 -8.25 2.54 -14.20
N VAL A 171 -9.46 2.94 -13.80
CA VAL A 171 -9.93 2.89 -12.41
C VAL A 171 -11.08 1.91 -12.33
N TRP A 172 -10.93 0.87 -11.49
CA TRP A 172 -12.03 0.03 -11.06
C TRP A 172 -12.88 0.77 -10.05
N GLN A 173 -14.13 1.04 -10.40
CA GLN A 173 -15.09 1.72 -9.55
C GLN A 173 -15.84 0.68 -8.70
N THR A 174 -15.51 0.60 -7.41
CA THR A 174 -16.03 -0.42 -6.50
C THR A 174 -17.54 -0.30 -6.26
N ALA A 175 -18.07 0.92 -6.30
CA ALA A 175 -19.50 1.17 -6.10
C ALA A 175 -20.38 0.72 -7.27
N THR A 176 -19.86 0.70 -8.50
CA THR A 176 -20.59 0.38 -9.72
C THR A 176 -20.16 -0.92 -10.38
N ASN A 177 -19.08 -1.54 -9.86
CA ASN A 177 -18.44 -2.71 -10.45
C ASN A 177 -18.13 -2.52 -11.94
N SER A 178 -17.49 -1.40 -12.29
CA SER A 178 -17.20 -1.04 -13.68
C SER A 178 -15.84 -0.35 -13.82
N TRP A 179 -15.28 -0.40 -15.03
CA TRP A 179 -14.05 0.28 -15.39
C TRP A 179 -14.30 1.72 -15.87
N ARG A 180 -13.49 2.65 -15.42
CA ARG A 180 -13.39 4.01 -15.96
C ARG A 180 -12.00 4.22 -16.56
N ASN A 181 -11.96 4.64 -17.83
CA ASN A 181 -10.72 4.91 -18.56
C ASN A 181 -10.23 6.35 -18.29
N LEU A 182 -8.93 6.50 -18.03
CA LEU A 182 -8.29 7.80 -17.88
C LEU A 182 -7.69 8.24 -19.23
N THR A 183 -8.56 8.59 -20.17
CA THR A 183 -8.21 8.77 -21.59
C THR A 183 -7.23 9.91 -21.88
N SER A 184 -7.16 10.92 -21.01
CA SER A 184 -6.19 12.03 -21.11
C SER A 184 -4.87 11.75 -20.39
N ALA A 185 -4.75 10.62 -19.69
CA ALA A 185 -3.57 10.23 -18.92
C ALA A 185 -2.78 9.08 -19.57
N GLN A 186 -2.89 8.91 -20.89
CA GLN A 186 -2.12 7.88 -21.56
C GLN A 186 -0.61 8.19 -21.51
N LEU A 187 0.16 7.22 -21.02
CA LEU A 187 1.61 7.33 -20.88
C LEU A 187 2.24 5.93 -20.91
N SER A 188 3.30 5.77 -21.72
CA SER A 188 4.10 4.54 -21.68
C SER A 188 4.94 4.55 -20.40
N LEU A 189 4.66 3.61 -19.51
CA LEU A 189 5.36 3.41 -18.26
C LEU A 189 6.17 2.11 -18.31
N TYR A 190 7.21 2.03 -17.50
CA TYR A 190 7.89 0.77 -17.25
C TYR A 190 6.94 -0.22 -16.54
N LEU A 191 7.26 -1.49 -16.59
CA LEU A 191 6.51 -2.56 -15.91
C LEU A 191 6.64 -2.42 -14.39
N TYR A 192 5.59 -2.77 -13.64
CA TYR A 192 5.49 -2.63 -12.19
C TYR A 192 6.02 -1.27 -11.66
N PRO A 193 5.54 -0.14 -12.18
CA PRO A 193 5.95 1.14 -11.62
C PRO A 193 5.49 1.24 -10.16
N ALA A 194 6.35 1.71 -9.27
CA ALA A 194 5.96 1.89 -7.86
C ALA A 194 5.09 3.13 -7.70
N MET A 195 3.83 2.90 -7.33
CA MET A 195 2.77 3.89 -7.24
C MET A 195 2.28 4.05 -5.80
N HIS A 196 2.18 5.28 -5.31
CA HIS A 196 1.78 5.60 -3.95
C HIS A 196 0.67 6.65 -3.92
N LEU A 197 -0.43 6.40 -3.20
CA LEU A 197 -1.42 7.45 -2.94
C LEU A 197 -0.80 8.52 -2.02
N ALA A 198 -0.72 9.74 -2.53
CA ALA A 198 -0.11 10.90 -1.87
C ALA A 198 -1.11 11.68 -1.01
N PRO A 199 -0.65 12.53 -0.07
CA PRO A 199 -1.52 13.33 0.81
C PRO A 199 -2.49 14.26 0.06
N ASN A 200 -2.12 14.70 -1.14
CA ASN A 200 -2.95 15.54 -2.01
C ASN A 200 -4.04 14.77 -2.79
N GLY A 201 -4.19 13.46 -2.55
CA GLY A 201 -5.17 12.60 -3.21
C GLY A 201 -4.78 12.11 -4.61
N LYS A 202 -3.65 12.55 -5.15
CA LYS A 202 -3.10 12.06 -6.42
C LYS A 202 -2.22 10.83 -6.18
N VAL A 203 -1.99 10.04 -7.23
CA VAL A 203 -1.11 8.87 -7.14
C VAL A 203 0.28 9.25 -7.64
N PHE A 204 1.28 9.07 -6.79
CA PHE A 204 2.68 9.41 -7.04
C PHE A 204 3.44 8.21 -7.58
N MET A 205 4.10 8.35 -8.72
CA MET A 205 5.02 7.37 -9.30
C MET A 205 6.44 7.68 -8.86
N SER A 206 7.08 6.75 -8.13
CA SER A 206 8.42 6.95 -7.56
C SER A 206 9.56 6.31 -8.36
N ILE A 207 9.37 5.10 -8.90
CA ILE A 207 10.34 4.33 -9.70
C ILE A 207 9.63 3.59 -10.84
N PRO A 208 10.36 3.07 -11.86
CA PRO A 208 11.81 3.07 -12.04
C PRO A 208 12.36 4.33 -12.75
N SER A 209 11.51 5.13 -13.44
CA SER A 209 11.94 6.36 -14.13
C SER A 209 12.57 7.37 -13.17
N ASP A 210 13.55 8.13 -13.62
CA ASP A 210 14.11 9.27 -12.89
C ASP A 210 13.11 10.43 -12.76
N SER A 211 12.25 10.62 -13.76
CA SER A 211 11.20 11.63 -13.79
C SER A 211 9.97 11.16 -13.03
N THR A 212 9.78 11.66 -11.82
CA THR A 212 8.64 11.30 -10.96
C THR A 212 7.43 12.19 -11.21
N ARG A 213 6.23 11.63 -11.10
CA ARG A 213 4.99 12.26 -11.54
C ARG A 213 3.84 11.99 -10.59
N TYR A 214 2.88 12.90 -10.55
CA TYR A 214 1.54 12.62 -10.03
C TYR A 214 0.59 12.23 -11.16
N LEU A 215 -0.26 11.25 -10.90
CA LEU A 215 -1.47 10.98 -11.66
C LEU A 215 -2.69 11.48 -10.87
N ASP A 216 -3.35 12.50 -11.38
CA ASP A 216 -4.71 12.87 -10.95
C ASP A 216 -5.68 11.89 -11.60
N THR A 217 -6.42 11.15 -10.78
CA THR A 217 -7.37 10.14 -11.27
C THR A 217 -8.78 10.67 -11.47
N SER A 218 -9.03 11.97 -11.28
CA SER A 218 -10.33 12.59 -11.54
C SER A 218 -10.62 12.71 -13.05
N GLY A 219 -11.88 12.69 -13.42
CA GLY A 219 -12.31 12.83 -14.81
C GLY A 219 -11.61 11.86 -15.78
N ALA A 220 -10.98 12.41 -16.81
CA ALA A 220 -10.22 11.66 -17.82
C ALA A 220 -8.75 11.42 -17.44
N GLY A 221 -8.34 11.87 -16.27
CA GLY A 221 -6.99 11.71 -15.74
C GLY A 221 -5.98 12.73 -16.28
N LEU A 222 -4.95 13.04 -15.47
CA LEU A 222 -3.87 13.95 -15.87
C LEU A 222 -2.57 13.61 -15.16
N TRP A 223 -1.48 13.44 -15.92
CA TRP A 223 -0.13 13.36 -15.37
C TRP A 223 0.48 14.76 -15.19
N THR A 224 1.12 14.98 -14.05
CA THR A 224 1.91 16.18 -13.78
C THR A 224 3.31 15.80 -13.29
N PHE A 225 4.33 16.45 -13.82
CA PHE A 225 5.71 16.27 -13.35
C PHE A 225 5.85 16.79 -11.91
N VAL A 226 6.66 16.09 -11.10
CA VAL A 226 6.94 16.46 -9.71
C VAL A 226 8.42 16.84 -9.56
N ALA A 227 9.32 15.91 -9.77
CA ALA A 227 10.75 16.11 -9.60
C ALA A 227 11.56 15.03 -10.34
N THR A 228 12.82 15.33 -10.62
CA THR A 228 13.80 14.35 -11.11
C THR A 228 14.63 13.81 -9.95
N ARG A 229 14.83 12.48 -9.90
CA ARG A 229 15.71 11.85 -8.91
C ARG A 229 17.18 12.14 -9.23
N GLN A 230 18.01 12.07 -8.19
CA GLN A 230 19.44 12.41 -8.35
C GLN A 230 20.26 11.25 -8.92
N PHE A 231 19.90 10.00 -8.60
CA PHE A 231 20.62 8.83 -9.12
C PHE A 231 20.24 8.47 -10.57
N GLY A 232 19.08 8.86 -11.06
CA GLY A 232 18.60 8.47 -12.39
C GLY A 232 17.70 7.23 -12.38
N PHE A 233 17.80 6.37 -13.42
CA PHE A 233 16.96 5.19 -13.58
C PHE A 233 17.27 4.09 -12.57
N ARG A 234 16.26 3.61 -11.82
CA ARG A 234 16.38 2.55 -10.82
C ARG A 234 15.58 1.31 -11.23
N GLY A 235 15.97 0.69 -12.35
CA GLY A 235 15.41 -0.62 -12.74
C GLY A 235 15.61 -1.64 -11.62
N TYR A 236 14.53 -2.34 -11.22
CA TYR A 236 14.53 -3.31 -10.12
C TYR A 236 14.99 -2.74 -8.76
N GLY A 237 14.88 -1.42 -8.55
CA GLY A 237 14.96 -0.82 -7.23
C GLY A 237 13.68 -1.06 -6.44
N SER A 238 13.70 -0.75 -5.15
CA SER A 238 12.53 -0.86 -4.29
C SER A 238 12.10 0.50 -3.73
N SER A 239 10.81 0.62 -3.37
CA SER A 239 10.19 1.86 -2.90
C SER A 239 9.24 1.61 -1.75
N ALA A 240 9.27 2.47 -0.72
CA ALA A 240 8.40 2.37 0.45
C ALA A 240 7.88 3.75 0.88
N LEU A 241 6.57 3.85 1.16
CA LEU A 241 5.95 5.02 1.79
C LEU A 241 6.13 4.91 3.31
N TYR A 242 7.27 5.40 3.82
CA TYR A 242 7.76 5.15 5.19
C TYR A 242 7.19 6.09 6.27
N ASP A 243 6.47 7.12 5.85
CA ASP A 243 5.75 8.07 6.71
C ASP A 243 4.62 8.69 5.91
N ASP A 244 3.74 9.45 6.55
CA ASP A 244 2.68 10.20 5.88
C ASP A 244 3.28 11.12 4.80
N GLY A 245 3.05 10.76 3.54
CA GLY A 245 3.55 11.48 2.37
C GLY A 245 5.05 11.44 2.13
N LYS A 246 5.83 10.58 2.80
CA LYS A 246 7.28 10.48 2.59
C LYS A 246 7.67 9.14 1.97
N VAL A 247 8.39 9.20 0.87
CA VAL A 247 8.79 8.02 0.09
C VAL A 247 10.30 7.85 0.14
N LEU A 248 10.74 6.62 0.45
CA LEU A 248 12.11 6.14 0.31
C LEU A 248 12.21 5.32 -0.98
N VAL A 249 13.24 5.53 -1.77
CA VAL A 249 13.66 4.62 -2.83
C VAL A 249 15.11 4.23 -2.61
N ALA A 250 15.45 2.97 -2.88
CA ALA A 250 16.80 2.46 -2.67
C ALA A 250 17.19 1.44 -3.74
N GLY A 251 18.49 1.28 -3.94
CA GLY A 251 19.04 0.27 -4.84
C GLY A 251 18.60 0.40 -6.29
N GLY A 252 18.58 -0.72 -7.01
CA GLY A 252 18.26 -0.77 -8.43
C GLY A 252 19.40 -0.27 -9.32
N GLY A 253 19.09 -0.07 -10.60
CA GLY A 253 20.09 0.29 -11.62
C GLY A 253 20.77 -0.93 -12.23
N ASP A 254 21.60 -0.68 -13.26
CA ASP A 254 22.45 -1.69 -13.91
C ASP A 254 23.75 -1.02 -14.36
N PRO A 255 24.88 -1.26 -13.68
CA PRO A 255 25.05 -2.13 -12.51
C PRO A 255 24.26 -1.64 -11.27
N PRO A 256 24.00 -2.52 -10.29
CA PRO A 256 23.27 -2.15 -9.08
C PRO A 256 23.94 -1.04 -8.28
N THR A 257 23.14 -0.17 -7.65
CA THR A 257 23.61 0.85 -6.72
C THR A 257 23.25 0.53 -5.26
N ASN A 258 24.02 1.06 -4.33
CA ASN A 258 23.69 1.07 -2.91
C ASN A 258 23.04 2.39 -2.44
N THR A 259 22.86 3.35 -3.32
CA THR A 259 22.33 4.68 -2.96
C THR A 259 20.84 4.61 -2.61
N ALA A 260 20.42 5.53 -1.75
CA ALA A 260 19.03 5.73 -1.37
C ALA A 260 18.66 7.21 -1.44
N GLU A 261 17.41 7.49 -1.77
CA GLU A 261 16.85 8.82 -1.89
C GLU A 261 15.49 8.91 -1.20
N VAL A 262 15.16 10.08 -0.68
CA VAL A 262 13.84 10.37 -0.11
C VAL A 262 13.22 11.59 -0.74
N ILE A 263 11.89 11.63 -0.76
CA ILE A 263 11.07 12.78 -1.12
C ILE A 263 9.98 12.98 -0.07
N ASP A 264 9.69 14.24 0.26
CA ASP A 264 8.56 14.63 1.10
C ASP A 264 7.48 15.27 0.22
N LEU A 265 6.38 14.55 0.02
CA LEU A 265 5.24 14.99 -0.80
C LEU A 265 4.35 16.02 -0.08
N ASN A 266 4.60 16.32 1.21
CA ASN A 266 3.94 17.39 1.94
C ASN A 266 4.58 18.77 1.69
N ALA A 267 5.78 18.80 1.15
CA ALA A 267 6.46 20.05 0.82
C ALA A 267 5.71 20.81 -0.29
N ALA A 268 5.74 22.14 -0.24
CA ALA A 268 5.13 22.99 -1.28
C ALA A 268 5.75 22.72 -2.67
N SER A 269 7.04 22.36 -2.72
CA SER A 269 7.77 21.94 -3.92
C SER A 269 8.55 20.68 -3.57
N PRO A 270 7.96 19.49 -3.73
CA PRO A 270 8.62 18.22 -3.43
C PRO A 270 9.89 18.03 -4.26
N SER A 271 10.98 17.64 -3.63
CA SER A 271 12.25 17.37 -4.30
C SER A 271 12.96 16.17 -3.69
N TRP A 272 13.68 15.42 -4.53
CA TRP A 272 14.46 14.28 -4.11
C TRP A 272 15.80 14.72 -3.51
N ARG A 273 16.24 14.02 -2.48
CA ARG A 273 17.58 14.17 -1.91
C ARG A 273 18.16 12.81 -1.55
N LEU A 274 19.46 12.68 -1.69
CA LEU A 274 20.21 11.52 -1.24
C LEU A 274 20.19 11.45 0.29
N VAL A 275 20.15 10.22 0.81
CA VAL A 275 20.33 9.88 2.23
C VAL A 275 21.47 8.87 2.38
N GLY A 276 21.73 8.37 3.58
CA GLY A 276 22.76 7.36 3.79
C GLY A 276 22.59 6.18 2.83
N SER A 277 23.71 5.69 2.29
CA SER A 277 23.73 4.54 1.38
C SER A 277 23.72 3.23 2.15
N MET A 278 23.15 2.17 1.56
CA MET A 278 23.32 0.79 2.02
C MET A 278 24.81 0.40 1.98
N ALA A 279 25.20 -0.58 2.77
CA ALA A 279 26.54 -1.17 2.69
C ALA A 279 26.73 -1.95 1.38
N ASN A 280 25.66 -2.61 0.90
CA ASN A 280 25.69 -3.43 -0.30
C ASN A 280 24.84 -2.80 -1.41
N ALA A 281 25.41 -2.68 -2.61
CA ALA A 281 24.62 -2.43 -3.81
C ALA A 281 23.68 -3.62 -4.04
N ARG A 282 22.43 -3.35 -4.42
CA ARG A 282 21.46 -4.43 -4.68
C ARG A 282 20.33 -4.00 -5.61
N ARG A 283 19.85 -4.96 -6.37
CA ARG A 283 18.62 -4.88 -7.18
C ARG A 283 17.76 -6.11 -6.91
N GLN A 284 16.47 -6.09 -7.27
CA GLN A 284 15.54 -7.20 -7.05
C GLN A 284 15.47 -7.62 -5.56
N PHE A 285 15.25 -6.64 -4.70
CA PHE A 285 15.20 -6.79 -3.25
C PHE A 285 13.98 -6.07 -2.68
N ASP A 286 13.54 -6.47 -1.52
CA ASP A 286 12.34 -5.93 -0.90
C ASP A 286 12.65 -4.87 0.15
N LEU A 287 11.80 -3.82 0.23
CA LEU A 287 11.73 -2.88 1.33
C LEU A 287 10.46 -3.15 2.14
N THR A 288 10.62 -3.55 3.40
CA THR A 288 9.52 -3.88 4.32
C THR A 288 9.43 -2.87 5.46
N LEU A 289 8.25 -2.26 5.65
CA LEU A 289 7.97 -1.38 6.78
C LEU A 289 7.86 -2.17 8.08
N LEU A 290 8.49 -1.67 9.15
CA LEU A 290 8.48 -2.29 10.48
C LEU A 290 7.63 -1.50 11.48
N PRO A 291 7.09 -2.13 12.54
CA PRO A 291 6.24 -1.48 13.54
C PRO A 291 6.87 -0.26 14.22
N ASP A 292 8.20 -0.25 14.40
CA ASP A 292 8.94 0.88 15.01
C ASP A 292 9.16 2.06 14.05
N GLY A 293 8.75 1.91 12.78
CA GLY A 293 8.84 2.91 11.71
C GLY A 293 10.12 2.84 10.90
N LYS A 294 10.98 1.84 11.12
CA LYS A 294 12.15 1.58 10.28
C LYS A 294 11.77 0.81 9.02
N VAL A 295 12.68 0.76 8.05
CA VAL A 295 12.52 0.05 6.78
C VAL A 295 13.61 -1.00 6.68
N LEU A 296 13.21 -2.26 6.47
CA LEU A 296 14.12 -3.39 6.30
C LEU A 296 14.31 -3.69 4.81
N ALA A 297 15.58 -3.79 4.37
CA ALA A 297 15.96 -4.28 3.05
C ALA A 297 16.41 -5.73 3.16
N THR A 298 15.82 -6.63 2.36
CA THR A 298 16.16 -8.06 2.32
C THR A 298 16.32 -8.56 0.90
N GLY A 299 17.26 -9.49 0.70
CA GLY A 299 17.48 -10.14 -0.58
C GLY A 299 18.19 -9.27 -1.62
N GLY A 300 18.06 -9.67 -2.87
CA GLY A 300 18.63 -9.03 -4.04
C GLY A 300 20.01 -9.53 -4.43
N SER A 301 20.48 -9.04 -5.58
CA SER A 301 21.81 -9.29 -6.13
C SER A 301 22.62 -7.99 -6.25
N SER A 302 23.92 -8.08 -6.00
CA SER A 302 24.90 -7.01 -6.30
C SER A 302 25.54 -7.15 -7.69
N GLY A 303 25.21 -8.20 -8.43
CA GLY A 303 25.67 -8.43 -9.80
C GLY A 303 24.90 -7.63 -10.84
N PRO A 304 25.54 -7.32 -11.99
CA PRO A 304 24.89 -6.63 -13.11
C PRO A 304 23.97 -7.58 -13.90
N GLY A 305 23.16 -6.98 -14.78
CA GLY A 305 22.27 -7.73 -15.66
C GLY A 305 20.99 -8.18 -14.97
N PHE A 306 20.26 -9.09 -15.63
CA PHE A 306 19.01 -9.63 -15.12
C PHE A 306 19.31 -10.80 -14.19
N ASP A 307 18.82 -10.80 -12.96
CA ASP A 307 18.87 -11.89 -11.97
C ASP A 307 20.22 -12.65 -11.87
N ASP A 308 21.26 -11.94 -11.44
CA ASP A 308 22.57 -12.54 -11.22
C ASP A 308 22.65 -13.23 -9.85
N SER A 309 22.32 -14.51 -9.79
CA SER A 309 22.41 -15.33 -8.58
C SER A 309 23.85 -15.65 -8.13
N SER A 310 24.87 -15.29 -8.91
CA SER A 310 26.28 -15.47 -8.53
C SER A 310 26.80 -14.42 -7.55
N ALA A 311 26.06 -13.31 -7.40
CA ALA A 311 26.40 -12.21 -6.51
C ALA A 311 25.29 -11.90 -5.49
N PRO A 312 24.82 -12.90 -4.71
CA PRO A 312 23.67 -12.75 -3.82
C PRO A 312 24.00 -11.82 -2.64
N VAL A 313 23.01 -11.02 -2.21
CA VAL A 313 23.14 -10.24 -0.98
C VAL A 313 22.34 -10.91 0.12
N PHE A 314 23.03 -11.65 0.99
CA PHE A 314 22.40 -12.38 2.10
C PHE A 314 22.12 -11.51 3.32
N VAL A 315 22.93 -10.48 3.59
CA VAL A 315 22.77 -9.63 4.75
C VAL A 315 21.56 -8.72 4.57
N ALA A 316 20.69 -8.66 5.58
CA ALA A 316 19.65 -7.65 5.63
C ALA A 316 20.25 -6.30 6.05
N GLU A 317 19.61 -5.21 5.69
CA GLU A 317 19.98 -3.86 6.11
C GLU A 317 18.74 -3.09 6.59
N MET A 318 18.89 -2.32 7.67
CA MET A 318 17.80 -1.58 8.28
C MET A 318 18.03 -0.09 8.20
N TRP A 319 17.13 0.62 7.53
CA TRP A 319 17.14 2.08 7.45
C TRP A 319 16.34 2.69 8.59
N ASN A 320 16.92 3.69 9.25
CA ASN A 320 16.27 4.44 10.32
C ASN A 320 15.88 5.83 9.81
N PRO A 321 14.59 6.17 9.70
CA PRO A 321 14.14 7.47 9.19
C PRO A 321 14.52 8.66 10.08
N ALA A 322 14.83 8.43 11.36
CA ALA A 322 15.24 9.52 12.28
C ALA A 322 16.70 9.94 12.07
N THR A 323 17.57 9.04 11.65
CA THR A 323 19.00 9.30 11.40
C THR A 323 19.34 9.27 9.94
N GLU A 324 18.43 8.74 9.09
CA GLU A 324 18.59 8.50 7.65
C GLU A 324 19.80 7.62 7.30
N GLN A 325 20.17 6.73 8.21
CA GLN A 325 21.31 5.82 8.07
C GLN A 325 20.86 4.37 8.01
N TRP A 326 21.64 3.57 7.30
CA TRP A 326 21.50 2.12 7.21
C TRP A 326 22.39 1.42 8.23
N THR A 327 21.93 0.31 8.74
CA THR A 327 22.69 -0.57 9.63
C THR A 327 22.59 -2.00 9.10
N THR A 328 23.72 -2.68 8.98
CA THR A 328 23.80 -4.09 8.58
C THR A 328 23.19 -4.98 9.67
N MET A 329 22.32 -5.90 9.26
CA MET A 329 21.62 -6.87 10.10
C MET A 329 22.13 -8.29 9.86
N ALA A 330 21.58 -9.28 10.56
CA ALA A 330 21.91 -10.68 10.31
C ALA A 330 21.61 -11.10 8.88
N GLY A 331 22.44 -11.98 8.33
CA GLY A 331 22.26 -12.56 6.99
C GLY A 331 21.38 -13.81 7.01
N ASN A 332 20.57 -14.00 5.97
CA ASN A 332 19.84 -15.23 5.68
C ASN A 332 20.73 -16.26 4.98
N THR A 333 20.18 -17.43 4.64
CA THR A 333 20.94 -18.53 4.06
C THR A 333 20.54 -18.86 2.62
N LYS A 334 19.41 -18.34 2.16
CA LYS A 334 18.88 -18.58 0.81
C LYS A 334 18.90 -17.31 -0.02
N TYR A 335 19.20 -17.45 -1.29
CA TYR A 335 19.11 -16.35 -2.24
C TYR A 335 17.64 -16.00 -2.48
N HIS A 336 17.31 -14.73 -2.29
CA HIS A 336 16.01 -14.14 -2.60
C HIS A 336 16.25 -12.95 -3.54
N GLY A 337 16.26 -13.22 -4.84
CA GLY A 337 16.47 -12.24 -5.92
C GLY A 337 15.18 -11.98 -6.69
N TYR A 338 15.21 -12.16 -8.01
CA TYR A 338 14.04 -11.97 -8.85
C TYR A 338 12.87 -12.85 -8.41
N HIS A 339 11.65 -12.31 -8.40
CA HIS A 339 10.45 -12.95 -7.86
C HIS A 339 10.46 -13.19 -6.33
N SER A 340 11.35 -12.55 -5.57
CA SER A 340 11.28 -12.61 -4.12
C SER A 340 10.19 -11.72 -3.55
N ASN A 341 9.78 -12.03 -2.31
CA ASN A 341 8.82 -11.29 -1.55
C ASN A 341 9.24 -11.21 -0.08
N ALA A 342 9.05 -10.04 0.54
CA ALA A 342 9.19 -9.89 1.97
C ALA A 342 8.01 -9.10 2.53
N LEU A 343 7.35 -9.64 3.55
CA LEU A 343 6.16 -9.03 4.13
C LEU A 343 6.13 -9.12 5.66
N LEU A 344 5.65 -8.04 6.28
CA LEU A 344 5.49 -7.96 7.71
C LEU A 344 4.35 -8.89 8.17
N LEU A 345 4.62 -9.67 9.21
CA LEU A 345 3.63 -10.52 9.88
C LEU A 345 2.99 -9.81 11.09
N PRO A 346 1.81 -10.23 11.54
CA PRO A 346 1.15 -9.64 12.71
C PRO A 346 1.96 -9.74 14.01
N ASP A 347 2.87 -10.68 14.11
CA ASP A 347 3.76 -10.81 15.27
C ASP A 347 5.01 -9.93 15.17
N GLY A 348 5.15 -9.11 14.16
CA GLY A 348 6.25 -8.18 13.94
C GLY A 348 7.49 -8.83 13.33
N ARG A 349 7.47 -10.11 12.96
CA ARG A 349 8.51 -10.75 12.16
C ARG A 349 8.30 -10.44 10.68
N VAL A 350 9.32 -10.69 9.85
CA VAL A 350 9.24 -10.54 8.39
C VAL A 350 9.38 -11.90 7.73
N PHE A 351 8.37 -12.28 6.96
CA PHE A 351 8.37 -13.49 6.14
C PHE A 351 9.01 -13.17 4.80
N THR A 352 10.12 -13.87 4.48
CA THR A 352 10.85 -13.72 3.22
C THR A 352 10.77 -15.03 2.46
N THR A 353 10.43 -14.96 1.18
CA THR A 353 10.16 -16.13 0.35
C THR A 353 10.37 -15.81 -1.13
N GLY A 354 10.30 -16.84 -1.98
CA GLY A 354 10.44 -16.69 -3.43
C GLY A 354 11.88 -16.41 -3.84
N GLY A 355 12.04 -15.90 -5.04
CA GLY A 355 13.25 -15.92 -5.84
C GLY A 355 13.18 -17.08 -6.81
N ASP A 356 13.75 -16.94 -8.01
CA ASP A 356 13.70 -18.00 -9.00
C ASP A 356 14.28 -19.31 -8.43
N ASP A 357 13.56 -20.40 -8.62
CA ASP A 357 13.88 -21.75 -8.13
C ASP A 357 13.91 -21.92 -6.59
N GLN A 358 13.44 -20.93 -5.82
CA GLN A 358 13.45 -20.96 -4.35
C GLN A 358 12.07 -21.26 -3.76
N ALA A 359 11.65 -22.53 -3.76
CA ALA A 359 10.44 -22.99 -3.08
C ALA A 359 10.68 -23.10 -1.55
N ASN A 360 11.02 -22.00 -0.92
CA ASN A 360 11.32 -21.95 0.51
C ASN A 360 10.98 -20.56 1.12
N ALA A 361 11.02 -20.50 2.44
CA ALA A 361 10.91 -19.27 3.20
C ALA A 361 11.86 -19.26 4.39
N GLU A 362 12.28 -18.08 4.78
CA GLU A 362 12.97 -17.78 6.03
C GLU A 362 12.25 -16.62 6.73
N ILE A 363 12.24 -16.63 8.06
CA ILE A 363 11.57 -15.60 8.85
C ILE A 363 12.61 -14.79 9.60
N TYR A 364 12.65 -13.51 9.34
CA TYR A 364 13.50 -12.58 10.07
C TYR A 364 12.78 -12.06 11.32
N SER A 365 13.43 -12.21 12.47
CA SER A 365 13.05 -11.63 13.76
C SER A 365 13.87 -10.37 13.99
N PRO A 366 13.30 -9.16 13.82
CA PRO A 366 14.03 -7.91 13.99
C PRO A 366 14.53 -7.70 15.42
N PRO A 367 15.56 -6.86 15.64
CA PRO A 367 16.19 -6.63 16.94
C PRO A 367 15.23 -6.27 18.07
N TYR A 368 14.13 -5.54 17.76
CA TYR A 368 13.17 -5.15 18.78
C TYR A 368 12.51 -6.33 19.49
N LEU A 369 12.42 -7.51 18.86
CA LEU A 369 11.83 -8.70 19.49
C LEU A 369 12.69 -9.31 20.60
N PHE A 370 13.94 -8.85 20.74
CA PHE A 370 14.91 -9.34 21.72
C PHE A 370 15.24 -8.30 22.83
N LYS A 371 14.49 -7.18 22.88
CA LYS A 371 14.76 -6.06 23.81
C LYS A 371 13.87 -6.04 25.06
N GLY A 372 13.14 -7.09 25.32
CA GLY A 372 12.30 -7.22 26.49
C GLY A 372 10.95 -7.88 26.24
N ALA A 373 10.12 -7.90 27.27
CA ALA A 373 8.78 -8.45 27.20
C ALA A 373 7.90 -7.58 26.28
N ARG A 374 7.09 -8.23 25.46
CA ARG A 374 6.20 -7.54 24.52
C ARG A 374 4.97 -6.97 25.24
N PRO A 375 4.56 -5.72 24.97
CA PRO A 375 3.27 -5.24 25.42
C PRO A 375 2.13 -6.04 24.78
N THR A 376 1.00 -6.13 25.47
CA THR A 376 -0.14 -6.94 25.04
C THR A 376 -1.33 -6.05 24.73
N ILE A 377 -1.95 -6.23 23.55
CA ILE A 377 -3.28 -5.69 23.25
C ILE A 377 -4.32 -6.74 23.68
N SER A 378 -5.01 -6.49 24.79
CA SER A 378 -6.06 -7.38 25.28
C SER A 378 -7.29 -7.34 24.36
N SER A 379 -7.74 -6.15 23.96
CA SER A 379 -8.78 -5.95 22.96
C SER A 379 -8.63 -4.62 22.21
N ALA A 380 -9.18 -4.59 20.99
CA ALA A 380 -9.36 -3.41 20.18
C ALA A 380 -10.59 -3.63 19.28
N PRO A 381 -11.25 -2.57 18.78
CA PRO A 381 -12.38 -2.74 17.86
C PRO A 381 -11.95 -3.39 16.55
N ALA A 382 -12.83 -4.17 15.94
CA ALA A 382 -12.58 -4.79 14.63
C ALA A 382 -12.58 -3.76 13.49
N SER A 383 -13.30 -2.63 13.65
CA SER A 383 -13.36 -1.53 12.68
C SER A 383 -13.49 -0.17 13.36
N VAL A 384 -12.98 0.86 12.68
CA VAL A 384 -13.05 2.25 13.13
C VAL A 384 -13.31 3.18 11.94
N GLY A 385 -13.89 4.34 12.21
CA GLY A 385 -14.05 5.43 11.23
C GLY A 385 -12.85 6.37 11.18
N TYR A 386 -12.75 7.15 10.12
CA TYR A 386 -11.75 8.22 10.00
C TYR A 386 -11.92 9.26 11.11
N GLY A 387 -10.79 9.66 11.73
CA GLY A 387 -10.77 10.62 12.83
C GLY A 387 -11.40 10.13 14.13
N GLN A 388 -11.93 8.91 14.17
CA GLN A 388 -12.53 8.33 15.37
C GLN A 388 -11.47 8.05 16.43
N THR A 389 -11.76 8.41 17.68
CA THR A 389 -11.01 7.94 18.84
C THR A 389 -11.61 6.63 19.33
N PHE A 390 -10.77 5.62 19.58
CA PHE A 390 -11.19 4.30 20.00
C PHE A 390 -10.28 3.75 21.11
N LEU A 391 -10.84 2.88 21.94
CA LEU A 391 -10.12 2.27 23.04
C LEU A 391 -9.32 1.04 22.58
N VAL A 392 -8.02 1.03 22.90
CA VAL A 392 -7.14 -0.13 22.85
C VAL A 392 -6.86 -0.58 24.28
N GLN A 393 -7.45 -1.69 24.70
CA GLN A 393 -7.23 -2.21 26.03
C GLN A 393 -5.85 -2.87 26.14
N THR A 394 -5.09 -2.48 27.16
CA THR A 394 -3.75 -3.03 27.44
C THR A 394 -3.41 -2.87 28.92
N PRO A 395 -2.83 -3.89 29.57
CA PRO A 395 -2.29 -3.76 30.92
C PRO A 395 -1.00 -2.94 30.94
N ASN A 396 -0.41 -2.65 29.76
CA ASN A 396 0.90 -2.02 29.63
C ASN A 396 0.82 -0.51 29.30
N ALA A 397 -0.34 0.14 29.47
CA ALA A 397 -0.58 1.51 29.01
C ALA A 397 0.51 2.50 29.43
N ALA A 398 1.01 2.39 30.69
CA ALA A 398 2.03 3.29 31.24
C ALA A 398 3.42 3.17 30.56
N SER A 399 3.72 2.05 29.90
CA SER A 399 4.99 1.83 29.22
C SER A 399 4.94 2.11 27.71
N ILE A 400 3.75 2.41 27.15
CA ILE A 400 3.59 2.62 25.72
C ILE A 400 4.12 4.00 25.31
N ALA A 401 5.05 3.99 24.36
CA ALA A 401 5.66 5.19 23.80
C ALA A 401 5.21 5.52 22.38
N LYS A 402 4.71 4.52 21.63
CA LYS A 402 4.23 4.70 20.24
C LYS A 402 3.03 3.81 19.96
N VAL A 403 2.16 4.29 19.08
CA VAL A 403 1.11 3.51 18.43
C VAL A 403 1.26 3.69 16.93
N THR A 404 1.38 2.59 16.21
CA THR A 404 1.48 2.59 14.74
C THR A 404 0.51 1.59 14.16
N TRP A 405 0.06 1.83 12.95
CA TRP A 405 -0.51 0.76 12.17
C TRP A 405 0.05 0.72 10.75
N ILE A 406 0.13 -0.48 10.22
CA ILE A 406 0.69 -0.75 8.89
C ILE A 406 -0.36 -1.47 8.08
N ARG A 407 -0.63 -0.97 6.87
CA ARG A 407 -1.56 -1.60 5.95
C ARG A 407 -1.05 -2.98 5.56
N LEU A 408 -1.97 -3.95 5.42
CA LEU A 408 -1.62 -5.33 5.06
C LEU A 408 -0.82 -5.35 3.75
N PRO A 409 0.38 -5.99 3.74
CA PRO A 409 1.24 -6.02 2.57
C PRO A 409 0.70 -6.89 1.45
N SER A 410 1.06 -6.53 0.20
CA SER A 410 0.72 -7.23 -1.02
C SER A 410 1.88 -7.08 -2.00
N VAL A 411 2.75 -8.09 -2.07
CA VAL A 411 4.12 -7.99 -2.59
C VAL A 411 4.30 -8.83 -3.85
N THR A 412 5.03 -8.31 -4.79
CA THR A 412 5.64 -9.02 -5.93
C THR A 412 6.78 -8.21 -6.51
N HIS A 413 7.80 -8.86 -7.07
CA HIS A 413 8.87 -8.22 -7.85
C HIS A 413 9.50 -7.01 -7.16
N ALA A 414 9.91 -7.15 -5.89
CA ALA A 414 10.58 -6.11 -5.12
C ALA A 414 9.72 -4.87 -4.78
N PHE A 415 8.41 -4.95 -4.93
CA PHE A 415 7.51 -3.85 -4.61
C PHE A 415 6.25 -4.33 -3.86
N ASP A 416 6.02 -3.74 -2.69
CA ASP A 416 4.76 -3.89 -1.96
C ASP A 416 3.77 -2.82 -2.42
N MET A 417 2.77 -3.22 -3.20
CA MET A 417 1.78 -2.31 -3.78
C MET A 417 0.81 -1.73 -2.76
N ASN A 418 0.85 -2.20 -1.51
CA ASN A 418 -0.21 -1.90 -0.56
C ASN A 418 0.30 -1.35 0.78
N GLN A 419 1.54 -1.64 1.20
CA GLN A 419 2.05 -1.23 2.51
C GLN A 419 2.15 0.29 2.65
N ARG A 420 1.81 0.77 3.84
CA ARG A 420 2.07 2.12 4.35
C ARG A 420 1.98 2.11 5.85
N ILE A 421 2.60 3.07 6.49
CA ILE A 421 2.58 3.24 7.94
C ILE A 421 1.95 4.59 8.29
N ASN A 422 1.09 4.61 9.32
CA ASN A 422 0.68 5.84 9.99
C ASN A 422 1.07 5.75 11.47
N ARG A 423 1.52 6.86 12.03
CA ARG A 423 1.77 7.04 13.45
C ARG A 423 0.55 7.64 14.08
N LEU A 424 -0.06 6.92 15.04
CA LEU A 424 -1.32 7.31 15.62
C LEU A 424 -1.09 8.08 16.93
N SER A 425 -1.80 9.19 17.10
CA SER A 425 -1.86 9.88 18.37
C SER A 425 -2.67 9.07 19.38
N PHE A 426 -2.30 9.14 20.65
CA PHE A 426 -3.00 8.45 21.73
C PHE A 426 -2.85 9.17 23.05
N SER A 427 -3.76 8.88 23.98
CA SER A 427 -3.66 9.25 25.39
C SER A 427 -3.89 8.03 26.28
N MET A 428 -3.23 8.00 27.44
CA MET A 428 -3.46 6.96 28.43
C MET A 428 -4.80 7.18 29.14
N VAL A 429 -5.53 6.08 29.34
CA VAL A 429 -6.78 6.05 30.09
C VAL A 429 -6.80 4.84 31.02
N SER A 430 -7.76 4.76 31.93
CA SER A 430 -7.92 3.57 32.78
C SER A 430 -8.13 2.33 31.92
N GLY A 431 -7.25 1.35 32.07
CA GLY A 431 -7.31 0.05 31.37
C GLY A 431 -6.78 0.05 29.94
N GLY A 432 -6.21 1.17 29.42
CA GLY A 432 -5.71 1.17 28.04
C GLY A 432 -5.31 2.51 27.47
N LEU A 433 -5.49 2.64 26.18
CA LEU A 433 -5.15 3.82 25.38
C LEU A 433 -6.36 4.27 24.57
N ASN A 434 -6.68 5.55 24.60
CA ASN A 434 -7.54 6.18 23.59
C ASN A 434 -6.67 6.55 22.39
N VAL A 435 -6.86 5.85 21.27
CA VAL A 435 -6.08 6.01 20.04
C VAL A 435 -6.97 6.72 19.00
N THR A 436 -6.41 7.68 18.27
CA THR A 436 -7.14 8.40 17.21
C THR A 436 -6.74 7.87 15.84
N ALA A 437 -7.73 7.40 15.07
CA ALA A 437 -7.54 6.98 13.69
C ALA A 437 -7.19 8.18 12.79
N PRO A 438 -6.44 7.98 11.67
CA PRO A 438 -6.19 9.04 10.70
C PRO A 438 -7.50 9.69 10.21
N ALA A 439 -7.50 11.02 10.07
CA ALA A 439 -8.68 11.75 9.61
C ALA A 439 -8.84 11.75 8.08
N SER A 440 -7.80 11.39 7.33
CA SER A 440 -7.76 11.48 5.87
C SER A 440 -7.58 10.13 5.20
N ALA A 441 -8.48 9.80 4.28
CA ALA A 441 -8.36 8.63 3.43
C ALA A 441 -7.19 8.72 2.42
N ASN A 442 -6.68 9.91 2.12
CA ASN A 442 -5.45 10.07 1.34
C ASN A 442 -4.23 9.53 2.08
N LEU A 443 -4.16 9.74 3.39
CA LEU A 443 -3.08 9.21 4.24
C LEU A 443 -3.29 7.76 4.61
N CYS A 444 -4.55 7.33 4.69
CA CYS A 444 -4.94 6.02 5.15
C CYS A 444 -6.10 5.48 4.29
N PRO A 445 -5.86 4.96 3.07
CA PRO A 445 -6.92 4.39 2.23
C PRO A 445 -7.75 3.34 2.98
N PRO A 446 -9.06 3.23 2.69
CA PRO A 446 -9.91 2.27 3.38
C PRO A 446 -9.37 0.84 3.20
N GLY A 447 -9.45 0.04 4.26
CA GLY A 447 -8.93 -1.33 4.27
C GLY A 447 -8.50 -1.80 5.66
N HIS A 448 -7.68 -2.84 5.70
CA HIS A 448 -7.23 -3.48 6.93
C HIS A 448 -5.78 -3.13 7.26
N TYR A 449 -5.53 -2.88 8.53
CA TYR A 449 -4.24 -2.46 9.07
C TYR A 449 -3.86 -3.28 10.30
N MET A 450 -2.59 -3.62 10.43
CA MET A 450 -2.00 -4.21 11.64
C MET A 450 -1.70 -3.10 12.64
N LEU A 451 -2.47 -3.00 13.72
CA LEU A 451 -2.25 -2.05 14.82
C LEU A 451 -1.23 -2.61 15.79
N PHE A 452 -0.17 -1.86 16.05
CA PHE A 452 0.85 -2.16 17.05
C PHE A 452 0.90 -1.07 18.13
N ILE A 453 1.10 -1.49 19.39
CA ILE A 453 1.54 -0.61 20.47
C ILE A 453 2.98 -0.97 20.80
N LEU A 454 3.85 0.02 21.01
CA LEU A 454 5.27 -0.18 21.25
C LEU A 454 5.68 0.47 22.57
N ASP A 455 6.51 -0.23 23.34
CA ASP A 455 7.08 0.32 24.58
C ASP A 455 8.23 1.32 24.31
N GLY A 456 8.83 1.86 25.38
CA GLY A 456 9.95 2.78 25.31
C GLY A 456 11.21 2.21 24.68
N ASN A 457 11.39 0.89 24.66
CA ASN A 457 12.50 0.18 24.01
C ASN A 457 12.22 -0.10 22.52
N GLY A 458 11.03 0.23 22.04
CA GLY A 458 10.56 -0.04 20.68
C GLY A 458 10.08 -1.48 20.47
N VAL A 459 9.81 -2.24 21.53
CA VAL A 459 9.27 -3.60 21.46
C VAL A 459 7.79 -3.54 21.07
N PRO A 460 7.36 -4.11 19.92
CA PRO A 460 5.96 -4.08 19.51
C PRO A 460 5.12 -5.18 20.16
N SER A 461 3.84 -4.91 20.36
CA SER A 461 2.84 -5.96 20.61
C SER A 461 2.71 -6.93 19.43
N VAL A 462 2.00 -8.04 19.61
CA VAL A 462 1.34 -8.69 18.47
C VAL A 462 0.23 -7.76 17.99
N ALA A 463 0.10 -7.61 16.67
CA ALA A 463 -0.89 -6.71 16.08
C ALA A 463 -2.32 -7.19 16.26
N LYS A 464 -3.24 -6.23 16.35
CA LYS A 464 -4.65 -6.46 16.01
C LYS A 464 -4.91 -5.94 14.60
N ILE A 465 -5.54 -6.76 13.78
CA ILE A 465 -5.96 -6.33 12.43
C ILE A 465 -7.27 -5.57 12.59
N ILE A 466 -7.26 -4.30 12.20
CA ILE A 466 -8.39 -3.38 12.31
C ILE A 466 -8.72 -2.85 10.93
N GLN A 467 -10.01 -2.82 10.58
CA GLN A 467 -10.49 -2.20 9.36
C GLN A 467 -10.72 -0.70 9.59
N ILE A 468 -10.19 0.16 8.70
CA ILE A 468 -10.66 1.53 8.60
C ILE A 468 -11.71 1.63 7.49
N THR A 469 -12.88 2.16 7.85
CA THR A 469 -13.98 2.36 6.92
C THR A 469 -14.25 3.84 6.76
N ALA A 470 -14.75 4.25 5.59
CA ALA A 470 -15.41 5.55 5.53
C ALA A 470 -16.50 5.58 6.61
N VAL A 471 -16.53 6.62 7.42
CA VAL A 471 -17.73 6.87 8.21
C VAL A 471 -18.84 7.02 7.18
N THR A 472 -19.79 6.12 7.18
CA THR A 472 -21.02 6.31 6.43
C THR A 472 -21.76 7.44 7.13
N VAL A 473 -21.41 8.69 6.81
CA VAL A 473 -22.26 9.82 7.17
C VAL A 473 -23.56 9.57 6.44
N ALA A 474 -24.62 9.34 7.20
CA ALA A 474 -25.94 9.13 6.60
C ALA A 474 -26.24 10.27 5.63
N ALA A 475 -26.92 9.97 4.52
CA ALA A 475 -27.42 11.02 3.64
C ALA A 475 -28.16 12.07 4.47
N PRO A 476 -27.96 13.38 4.22
CA PRO A 476 -28.69 14.40 4.97
C PRO A 476 -30.20 14.22 4.82
N ALA A 477 -30.97 14.71 5.79
CA ALA A 477 -32.42 14.77 5.65
C ALA A 477 -32.80 15.71 4.50
N ALA A 478 -33.84 15.36 3.74
CA ALA A 478 -34.31 16.22 2.65
C ALA A 478 -34.85 17.53 3.15
N PRO A 479 -34.62 18.66 2.45
CA PRO A 479 -35.29 19.94 2.75
C PRO A 479 -36.81 19.76 2.61
N ILE A 480 -37.56 20.45 3.44
CA ILE A 480 -39.02 20.41 3.45
C ILE A 480 -39.61 21.81 3.24
N ASN A 481 -40.92 21.89 2.92
CA ASN A 481 -41.66 23.13 2.80
C ASN A 481 -41.06 24.10 1.77
N LEU A 482 -40.57 23.60 0.61
CA LEU A 482 -40.11 24.49 -0.45
C LEU A 482 -41.26 25.35 -0.98
N ILE A 483 -41.09 26.66 -0.92
CA ILE A 483 -42.01 27.68 -1.41
C ILE A 483 -41.30 28.52 -2.47
N ALA A 484 -41.97 28.80 -3.57
CA ALA A 484 -41.52 29.73 -4.59
C ALA A 484 -42.44 30.99 -4.58
N THR A 485 -41.86 32.17 -4.54
CA THR A 485 -42.59 33.47 -4.49
C THR A 485 -42.16 34.31 -5.69
N VAL A 486 -43.13 34.78 -6.46
CA VAL A 486 -42.89 35.70 -7.58
C VAL A 486 -42.60 37.09 -7.06
N VAL A 487 -41.41 37.62 -7.40
CA VAL A 487 -40.99 38.98 -7.03
C VAL A 487 -41.14 39.94 -8.20
N SER A 488 -40.88 39.47 -9.42
CA SER A 488 -40.98 40.29 -10.62
C SER A 488 -41.20 39.41 -11.88
N ARG A 489 -41.21 40.05 -13.04
CA ARG A 489 -41.22 39.35 -14.34
C ARG A 489 -39.96 38.56 -14.64
N THR A 490 -38.86 38.80 -13.90
CA THR A 490 -37.57 38.17 -14.13
C THR A 490 -36.98 37.51 -12.89
N ARG A 491 -37.74 37.47 -11.75
CA ARG A 491 -37.25 36.94 -10.48
C ARG A 491 -38.29 36.13 -9.73
N ILE A 492 -37.90 34.96 -9.26
CA ILE A 492 -38.63 34.11 -8.30
C ILE A 492 -37.67 33.81 -7.14
N ASP A 493 -38.15 34.07 -5.91
CA ASP A 493 -37.44 33.72 -4.68
C ASP A 493 -37.94 32.39 -4.15
N LEU A 494 -36.98 31.55 -3.73
CA LEU A 494 -37.21 30.27 -3.10
C LEU A 494 -36.88 30.31 -1.62
N LYS A 495 -37.69 29.63 -0.80
CA LYS A 495 -37.45 29.43 0.62
C LYS A 495 -37.85 28.01 0.99
N TRP A 496 -37.05 27.34 1.82
CA TRP A 496 -37.31 26.02 2.33
C TRP A 496 -36.96 25.91 3.81
N THR A 497 -37.35 24.83 4.45
CA THR A 497 -36.96 24.49 5.81
C THR A 497 -35.81 23.50 5.74
N ASP A 498 -34.73 23.79 6.43
CA ASP A 498 -33.65 22.85 6.66
C ASP A 498 -34.10 21.82 7.71
N ALA A 499 -34.01 20.53 7.34
CA ALA A 499 -34.34 19.39 8.20
C ALA A 499 -33.11 18.50 8.46
N ALA A 500 -31.94 18.86 7.91
CA ALA A 500 -30.69 18.18 8.13
C ALA A 500 -29.89 18.82 9.28
N ASN A 501 -28.84 18.13 9.70
CA ASN A 501 -27.88 18.64 10.69
C ASN A 501 -26.45 18.15 10.36
N ASN A 502 -26.27 17.57 9.16
CA ASN A 502 -25.05 16.97 8.68
C ASN A 502 -24.82 17.23 7.18
N GLU A 503 -25.45 18.28 6.66
CA GLU A 503 -25.30 18.70 5.27
C GLU A 503 -24.13 19.69 5.10
N ASP A 504 -23.45 19.61 3.94
CA ASP A 504 -22.47 20.61 3.49
C ASP A 504 -23.15 21.75 2.72
N GLY A 505 -24.41 21.54 2.30
CA GLY A 505 -25.19 22.53 1.57
C GLY A 505 -26.42 21.99 0.86
N PHE A 506 -26.99 22.83 -0.02
CA PHE A 506 -28.20 22.54 -0.78
C PHE A 506 -27.97 22.78 -2.27
N LYS A 507 -28.49 21.86 -3.11
CA LYS A 507 -28.54 21.95 -4.57
C LYS A 507 -29.93 22.35 -5.00
N ILE A 508 -30.03 23.40 -5.79
CA ILE A 508 -31.28 23.95 -6.31
C ILE A 508 -31.41 23.55 -7.78
N GLU A 509 -32.49 22.88 -8.14
CA GLU A 509 -32.78 22.47 -9.49
C GLU A 509 -34.04 23.15 -10.04
N ARG A 510 -34.03 23.45 -11.34
CA ARG A 510 -35.13 24.13 -12.04
C ARG A 510 -35.54 23.31 -13.29
N SER A 511 -36.84 23.39 -13.60
CA SER A 511 -37.42 22.78 -14.81
C SER A 511 -38.47 23.72 -15.41
N LEU A 512 -38.60 23.66 -16.76
CA LEU A 512 -39.68 24.33 -17.48
C LEU A 512 -40.91 23.42 -17.68
N ASN A 513 -40.71 22.12 -17.71
CA ASN A 513 -41.77 21.14 -17.99
C ASN A 513 -42.22 20.33 -16.75
N GLY A 514 -41.53 20.51 -15.60
CA GLY A 514 -41.80 19.78 -14.35
C GLY A 514 -41.31 18.35 -14.30
N THR A 515 -40.64 17.86 -15.34
CA THR A 515 -40.14 16.48 -15.44
C THR A 515 -38.61 16.44 -15.54
N THR A 516 -38.02 17.27 -16.43
CA THR A 516 -36.57 17.36 -16.62
C THR A 516 -36.03 18.54 -15.83
N PHE A 517 -35.26 18.25 -14.78
CA PHE A 517 -34.66 19.26 -13.90
C PHE A 517 -33.17 19.41 -14.16
N THR A 518 -32.66 20.64 -14.06
CA THR A 518 -31.25 21.00 -14.17
C THR A 518 -30.84 21.76 -12.93
N GLU A 519 -29.68 21.43 -12.34
CA GLU A 519 -29.09 22.19 -11.23
C GLU A 519 -28.72 23.60 -11.71
N ILE A 520 -29.21 24.61 -11.00
CA ILE A 520 -29.01 26.03 -11.32
C ILE A 520 -28.14 26.73 -10.30
N ALA A 521 -27.99 26.17 -9.10
CA ALA A 521 -27.16 26.71 -8.03
C ALA A 521 -26.89 25.67 -6.96
N SER A 522 -25.80 25.88 -6.22
CA SER A 522 -25.50 25.24 -4.94
C SER A 522 -25.23 26.32 -3.89
N VAL A 523 -25.74 26.11 -2.67
CA VAL A 523 -25.55 27.02 -1.52
C VAL A 523 -24.98 26.23 -0.33
N GLY A 524 -24.34 26.93 0.62
CA GLY A 524 -23.70 26.29 1.78
C GLY A 524 -24.70 25.74 2.81
N ALA A 525 -24.13 25.10 3.86
CA ALA A 525 -24.87 24.56 4.99
C ALA A 525 -25.71 25.64 5.69
N ASN A 526 -26.88 25.24 6.22
CA ASN A 526 -27.84 26.10 6.92
C ASN A 526 -28.43 27.25 6.07
N VAL A 527 -28.18 27.32 4.77
CA VAL A 527 -28.81 28.30 3.88
C VAL A 527 -30.18 27.79 3.46
N THR A 528 -31.23 28.59 3.71
CA THR A 528 -32.63 28.20 3.49
C THR A 528 -33.37 29.06 2.45
N ALA A 529 -32.66 29.85 1.65
CA ALA A 529 -33.24 30.68 0.63
C ALA A 529 -32.32 30.85 -0.59
N TYR A 530 -32.93 31.07 -1.76
CA TYR A 530 -32.22 31.35 -3.01
C TYR A 530 -33.06 32.24 -3.93
N SER A 531 -32.47 33.24 -4.56
CA SER A 531 -33.14 34.12 -5.54
C SER A 531 -32.76 33.70 -6.97
N ASN A 532 -33.70 33.18 -7.71
CA ASN A 532 -33.51 32.85 -9.13
C ASN A 532 -33.89 34.07 -10.00
N THR A 533 -32.89 34.69 -10.61
CA THR A 533 -32.99 35.89 -11.44
C THR A 533 -32.87 35.59 -12.93
N SER A 534 -32.99 36.62 -13.78
CA SER A 534 -32.85 36.52 -15.24
C SER A 534 -33.85 35.55 -15.88
N LEU A 535 -35.05 35.46 -15.33
CA LEU A 535 -36.13 34.62 -15.83
C LEU A 535 -36.89 35.29 -16.96
N THR A 536 -37.53 34.49 -17.81
CA THR A 536 -38.46 34.97 -18.85
C THR A 536 -39.79 35.31 -18.22
N CYS A 537 -40.38 36.46 -18.60
CA CYS A 537 -41.71 36.86 -18.16
C CYS A 537 -42.80 35.91 -18.61
N ASN A 538 -43.91 35.88 -17.93
CA ASN A 538 -45.11 35.08 -18.25
C ASN A 538 -44.83 33.57 -18.40
N THR A 539 -43.79 33.05 -17.76
CA THR A 539 -43.30 31.70 -17.92
C THR A 539 -43.40 30.89 -16.62
N PHE A 540 -43.86 29.65 -16.69
CA PHE A 540 -43.88 28.74 -15.54
C PHE A 540 -42.49 28.14 -15.31
N TYR A 541 -42.09 28.10 -14.05
CA TYR A 541 -40.90 27.44 -13.55
C TYR A 541 -41.24 26.48 -12.42
N HIS A 542 -40.63 25.32 -12.42
CA HIS A 542 -40.71 24.31 -11.38
C HIS A 542 -39.36 24.23 -10.67
N TYR A 543 -39.37 24.13 -9.37
CA TYR A 543 -38.17 24.06 -8.54
C TYR A 543 -38.25 22.87 -7.58
N ARG A 544 -37.09 22.25 -7.30
CA ARG A 544 -36.89 21.32 -6.21
C ARG A 544 -35.51 21.53 -5.62
N VAL A 545 -35.33 21.16 -4.34
CA VAL A 545 -34.08 21.33 -3.61
C VAL A 545 -33.74 20.01 -2.93
N ARG A 546 -32.47 19.70 -2.84
CA ARG A 546 -31.96 18.59 -2.02
C ARG A 546 -30.74 19.05 -1.24
N SER A 547 -30.56 18.55 -0.03
CA SER A 547 -29.33 18.68 0.74
C SER A 547 -28.26 17.70 0.25
N TYR A 548 -27.00 17.97 0.50
CA TYR A 548 -25.89 17.08 0.20
C TYR A 548 -24.82 17.17 1.27
N ASN A 549 -24.04 16.11 1.44
CA ASN A 549 -22.78 16.10 2.16
C ASN A 549 -21.70 15.39 1.32
N ALA A 550 -20.51 15.24 1.87
CA ALA A 550 -19.37 14.61 1.18
C ALA A 550 -19.65 13.20 0.65
N THR A 551 -20.62 12.48 1.21
CA THR A 551 -20.88 11.05 0.91
C THR A 551 -22.16 10.82 0.10
N ALA A 552 -23.17 11.70 0.21
CA ALA A 552 -24.48 11.47 -0.42
C ALA A 552 -25.30 12.75 -0.61
N ASN A 553 -26.30 12.66 -1.50
CA ASN A 553 -27.39 13.64 -1.59
C ASN A 553 -28.63 13.06 -0.90
N SER A 554 -29.45 13.95 -0.33
CA SER A 554 -30.78 13.56 0.13
C SER A 554 -31.74 13.24 -1.02
N THR A 555 -32.92 12.74 -0.72
CA THR A 555 -34.08 12.87 -1.58
C THR A 555 -34.44 14.33 -1.79
N TYR A 556 -35.33 14.63 -2.73
CA TYR A 556 -35.74 16.01 -3.03
C TYR A 556 -36.84 16.48 -2.08
N SER A 557 -36.91 17.80 -1.91
CA SER A 557 -38.08 18.51 -1.35
C SER A 557 -39.35 18.25 -2.18
N ASN A 558 -40.47 18.76 -1.74
CA ASN A 558 -41.62 18.99 -2.62
C ASN A 558 -41.23 19.86 -3.83
N THR A 559 -41.93 19.70 -4.95
CA THR A 559 -41.78 20.59 -6.12
C THR A 559 -42.64 21.83 -5.94
N ALA A 560 -42.01 23.01 -6.05
CA ALA A 560 -42.72 24.31 -6.06
C ALA A 560 -42.83 24.86 -7.49
N ARG A 561 -44.02 25.23 -7.92
CA ARG A 561 -44.30 25.77 -9.25
C ARG A 561 -44.80 27.20 -9.15
N LYS A 562 -44.23 28.13 -9.92
CA LYS A 562 -44.70 29.52 -10.02
C LYS A 562 -44.50 30.04 -11.47
N LYS A 563 -45.35 31.04 -11.82
CA LYS A 563 -45.29 31.75 -13.10
C LYS A 563 -44.80 33.17 -12.84
N THR A 564 -43.77 33.62 -13.56
CA THR A 564 -43.31 35.01 -13.51
C THR A 564 -44.40 35.99 -13.93
N SER A 565 -44.30 37.25 -13.49
CA SER A 565 -45.28 38.29 -13.86
C SER A 565 -45.35 38.49 -15.38
N GLN A 566 -46.49 39.06 -15.85
CA GLN A 566 -46.71 39.28 -17.28
C GLN A 566 -45.65 40.18 -17.90
N CYS A 567 -45.36 39.98 -19.17
CA CYS A 567 -44.53 40.87 -19.98
C CYS A 567 -45.31 42.18 -20.21
N ARG A 568 -44.63 43.31 -20.09
CA ARG A 568 -45.17 44.63 -20.49
C ARG A 568 -44.68 44.96 -21.88
#